data_64d6b7bde9799bb1f4dc06099befc48d
#
_entry.id   64d6b7bde9799bb1f4dc06099befc48d
#
_cell.length_a   1.000
_cell.length_b   1.000
_cell.length_c   1.000
_cell.angle_alpha   90.00
_cell.angle_beta   90.00
_cell.angle_gamma   90.00
#
_symmetry.space_group_name_H-M   'P 1'
#
loop_
_entity.id
_entity.type
_entity.pdbx_description
1 polymer ?
#
loop_
_entity_poly.entity_id
_entity_poly.type
_entity_poly.pdbx_seq_one_letter_code
_entity_poly.pdbx_strand_id
1 'polypeptide(L)'
;MNYMTNKIVAIQGNHPSKLIPTSDTSIFLAVEAQNRKCKIFYYEPKNLSIINDKVVAKGYYINFNYSNNNFFKIISKQTLDLSKCKYLLIRQ
;
A
#
# COMPACT_ATOMS: atom_id res chain seq x y z
N MET A 1 11.24 -2.78 22.91
CA MET A 1 11.16 -2.90 22.14
C MET A 1 10.76 -2.62 21.19
N ASN A 2 10.69 -2.47 20.65
CA ASN A 2 10.32 -2.26 19.70
C ASN A 2 10.21 -2.72 18.78
N TYR A 3 9.86 -2.85 18.45
CA TYR A 3 9.70 -3.27 17.53
C TYR A 3 9.23 -2.82 16.58
N MET A 4 9.70 -2.43 16.15
CA MET A 4 9.31 -1.98 15.16
C MET A 4 9.16 -2.78 14.20
N THR A 5 8.20 -2.84 13.66
CA THR A 5 8.11 -3.66 12.62
C THR A 5 8.39 -2.93 11.41
N ASN A 6 9.26 -3.41 10.61
CA ASN A 6 9.49 -2.89 9.28
C ASN A 6 8.66 -3.63 8.25
N LYS A 7 7.58 -4.23 8.69
CA LYS A 7 6.72 -4.98 7.78
C LYS A 7 6.00 -4.01 6.85
N ILE A 8 6.08 -4.31 5.58
CA ILE A 8 5.43 -3.53 4.54
C ILE A 8 4.44 -4.42 3.82
N VAL A 9 3.22 -3.94 3.69
CA VAL A 9 2.19 -4.58 2.87
C VAL A 9 2.04 -3.72 1.64
N ALA A 10 2.34 -4.27 0.47
CA ALA A 10 2.18 -3.55 -0.78
C ALA A 10 0.84 -3.88 -1.41
N ILE A 11 0.17 -2.87 -1.94
CA ILE A 11 -1.11 -3.04 -2.61
C ILE A 11 -1.00 -2.47 -4.02
N GLN A 12 -1.31 -3.29 -5.01
CA GLN A 12 -1.37 -2.87 -6.40
C GLN A 12 -2.83 -2.66 -6.77
N GLY A 13 -3.17 -1.48 -7.24
CA GLY A 13 -4.55 -1.20 -7.62
C GLY A 13 -4.68 0.14 -8.31
N ASN A 14 -5.91 0.54 -8.58
CA ASN A 14 -6.19 1.85 -9.16
C ASN A 14 -5.86 2.95 -8.16
N HIS A 15 -5.73 4.18 -8.66
CA HIS A 15 -5.47 5.31 -7.77
C HIS A 15 -6.47 5.29 -6.60
N PRO A 16 -6.01 5.57 -5.37
CA PRO A 16 -6.89 5.48 -4.19
C PRO A 16 -8.17 6.30 -4.29
N SER A 17 -8.15 7.40 -5.02
CA SER A 17 -9.35 8.22 -5.21
C SER A 17 -10.49 7.48 -5.90
N LYS A 18 -10.19 6.35 -6.55
CA LYS A 18 -11.19 5.55 -7.25
C LYS A 18 -11.77 4.44 -6.39
N LEU A 19 -11.28 4.28 -5.17
CA LEU A 19 -11.78 3.26 -4.26
C LEU A 19 -13.08 3.72 -3.61
N ILE A 20 -13.89 2.76 -3.21
CA ILE A 20 -15.14 3.04 -2.52
C ILE A 20 -14.95 2.65 -1.05
N PRO A 21 -14.85 3.63 -0.14
CA PRO A 21 -14.44 3.34 1.24
C PRO A 21 -15.29 2.32 1.98
N THR A 22 -16.58 2.26 1.65
CA THR A 22 -17.48 1.40 2.40
C THR A 22 -17.56 -0.02 1.86
N SER A 23 -17.00 -0.29 0.69
CA SER A 23 -17.14 -1.61 0.09
C SER A 23 -15.84 -2.18 -0.47
N ASP A 24 -14.74 -1.44 -0.42
CA ASP A 24 -13.51 -1.93 -1.01
C ASP A 24 -12.72 -2.76 -0.01
N THR A 25 -12.49 -4.01 -0.38
CA THR A 25 -11.74 -4.95 0.45
C THR A 25 -10.31 -4.48 0.71
N SER A 26 -9.71 -3.76 -0.26
CA SER A 26 -8.35 -3.26 -0.08
C SER A 26 -8.25 -2.33 1.11
N ILE A 27 -9.25 -1.46 1.30
CA ILE A 27 -9.24 -0.53 2.42
C ILE A 27 -9.36 -1.30 3.73
N PHE A 28 -10.25 -2.29 3.78
CA PHE A 28 -10.39 -3.11 4.98
C PHE A 28 -9.08 -3.80 5.34
N LEU A 29 -8.44 -4.43 4.35
CA LEU A 29 -7.19 -5.13 4.60
C LEU A 29 -6.06 -4.18 4.99
N ALA A 30 -6.02 -3.00 4.38
CA ALA A 30 -5.01 -2.01 4.71
C ALA A 30 -5.16 -1.52 6.15
N VAL A 31 -6.38 -1.24 6.58
CA VAL A 31 -6.62 -0.81 7.95
C VAL A 31 -6.24 -1.90 8.94
N GLU A 32 -6.57 -3.15 8.63
CA GLU A 32 -6.17 -4.28 9.47
C GLU A 32 -4.65 -4.38 9.59
N ALA A 33 -3.95 -4.23 8.47
CA ALA A 33 -2.49 -4.27 8.49
C ALA A 33 -1.91 -3.11 9.30
N GLN A 34 -2.48 -1.92 9.16
CA GLN A 34 -2.05 -0.76 9.93
C GLN A 34 -2.25 -0.99 11.43
N ASN A 35 -3.35 -1.64 11.81
CA ASN A 35 -3.59 -1.97 13.22
C ASN A 35 -2.55 -2.93 13.77
N ARG A 36 -1.88 -3.67 12.90
CA ARG A 36 -0.80 -4.58 13.25
C ARG A 36 0.56 -3.96 13.05
N LYS A 37 0.62 -2.62 12.93
CA LYS A 37 1.86 -1.86 12.82
C LYS A 37 2.59 -2.06 11.50
N CYS A 38 1.89 -2.50 10.46
CA CYS A 38 2.49 -2.58 9.14
C CYS A 38 2.39 -1.24 8.43
N LYS A 39 3.37 -0.97 7.57
CA LYS A 39 3.29 0.16 6.66
C LYS A 39 2.59 -0.29 5.39
N ILE A 40 1.79 0.58 4.81
CA ILE A 40 1.10 0.29 3.56
C ILE A 40 1.80 1.05 2.44
N PHE A 41 2.23 0.33 1.42
CA PHE A 41 2.79 0.91 0.21
C PHE A 41 1.82 0.62 -0.93
N TYR A 42 1.37 1.67 -1.62
CA TYR A 42 0.35 1.55 -2.66
C TYR A 42 0.92 2.02 -3.98
N TYR A 43 0.66 1.29 -5.05
CA TYR A 43 1.13 1.69 -6.37
C TYR A 43 0.14 1.22 -7.44
N GLU A 44 0.20 1.86 -8.60
CA GLU A 44 -0.61 1.44 -9.74
C GLU A 44 0.19 0.50 -10.64
N PRO A 45 -0.47 -0.42 -11.34
CA PRO A 45 0.24 -1.39 -12.18
C PRO A 45 1.19 -0.77 -13.21
N LYS A 46 0.82 0.38 -13.77
CA LYS A 46 1.64 1.05 -14.77
C LYS A 46 2.98 1.54 -14.23
N ASN A 47 3.11 1.60 -12.92
CA ASN A 47 4.34 2.09 -12.28
C ASN A 47 5.27 0.96 -11.82
N LEU A 48 4.98 -0.25 -12.23
CA LEU A 48 5.81 -1.41 -11.94
C LEU A 48 6.92 -1.52 -12.99
N SER A 49 8.13 -1.80 -12.55
CA SER A 49 9.29 -1.91 -13.43
C SER A 49 10.21 -3.03 -12.96
N ILE A 50 11.04 -3.52 -13.88
CA ILE A 50 12.08 -4.48 -13.55
C ILE A 50 13.42 -3.78 -13.80
N ILE A 51 14.22 -3.65 -12.76
CA ILE A 51 15.52 -2.99 -12.81
C ILE A 51 16.55 -3.91 -12.16
N ASN A 52 17.57 -4.31 -12.92
CA ASN A 52 18.63 -5.19 -12.42
C ASN A 52 18.07 -6.47 -11.79
N ASP A 53 17.10 -7.09 -12.46
CA ASP A 53 16.44 -8.31 -11.99
C ASP A 53 15.61 -8.13 -10.73
N LYS A 54 15.34 -6.89 -10.35
CA LYS A 54 14.47 -6.60 -9.20
C LYS A 54 13.18 -5.98 -9.69
N VAL A 55 12.09 -6.39 -9.07
CA VAL A 55 10.78 -5.80 -9.35
C VAL A 55 10.60 -4.62 -8.41
N VAL A 56 10.50 -3.44 -8.99
CA VAL A 56 10.34 -2.20 -8.21
C VAL A 56 9.08 -1.48 -8.64
N ALA A 57 8.52 -0.69 -7.75
CA ALA A 57 7.33 0.08 -8.04
C ALA A 57 7.49 1.51 -7.56
N LYS A 58 7.07 2.46 -8.38
CA LYS A 58 6.93 3.84 -7.95
C LYS A 58 5.54 3.97 -7.35
N GLY A 59 5.48 4.39 -6.11
CA GLY A 59 4.22 4.52 -5.43
C GLY A 59 4.38 5.42 -4.21
N TYR A 60 3.62 5.11 -3.17
CA TYR A 60 3.65 5.95 -1.98
C TYR A 60 3.26 5.14 -0.76
N TYR A 61 3.81 5.54 0.37
CA TYR A 61 3.31 5.07 1.64
C TYR A 61 2.02 5.83 1.92
N ILE A 62 1.04 5.14 2.44
CA ILE A 62 -0.30 5.64 2.55
C ILE A 62 -0.94 5.12 3.83
N ASN A 63 -1.82 5.92 4.41
CA ASN A 63 -2.67 5.47 5.50
C ASN A 63 -4.12 5.50 5.03
N PHE A 64 -4.87 4.48 5.39
CA PHE A 64 -6.30 4.39 5.11
C PHE A 64 -7.10 4.46 6.40
N ASN A 65 -8.33 4.92 6.29
CA ASN A 65 -9.29 4.89 7.38
C ASN A 65 -10.68 4.64 6.80
N TYR A 66 -11.67 4.49 7.65
CA TYR A 66 -13.02 4.17 7.20
C TYR A 66 -13.91 5.39 6.96
N SER A 67 -13.35 6.57 6.93
CA SER A 67 -14.12 7.77 6.65
C SER A 67 -14.66 7.76 5.22
N ASN A 68 -15.84 8.32 5.01
CA ASN A 68 -16.38 8.48 3.66
C ASN A 68 -15.67 9.58 2.88
N ASN A 69 -15.10 10.56 3.59
CA ASN A 69 -14.28 11.60 3.01
C ASN A 69 -12.90 11.46 3.60
N ASN A 70 -11.88 11.83 2.86
CA ASN A 70 -10.51 11.76 3.36
C ASN A 70 -10.16 10.39 3.91
N PHE A 71 -10.58 9.33 3.20
CA PHE A 71 -10.35 7.97 3.66
C PHE A 71 -8.92 7.50 3.44
N PHE A 72 -8.10 8.30 2.79
CA PHE A 72 -6.69 7.97 2.65
C PHE A 72 -5.84 9.23 2.77
N LYS A 73 -4.59 9.04 3.15
CA LYS A 73 -3.61 10.11 3.22
C LYS A 73 -2.29 9.57 2.70
N ILE A 74 -1.75 10.21 1.67
CA ILE A 74 -0.45 9.87 1.13
C ILE A 74 0.61 10.50 2.04
N ILE A 75 1.52 9.66 2.53
CA ILE A 75 2.55 10.08 3.46
C ILE A 75 3.81 10.51 2.72
N SER A 76 4.29 9.68 1.80
CA SER A 76 5.49 10.00 1.03
C SER A 76 5.51 9.18 -0.25
N LYS A 77 6.05 9.77 -1.31
CA LYS A 77 6.24 9.07 -2.58
C LYS A 77 7.63 8.48 -2.61
N GLN A 78 7.71 7.23 -3.04
CA GLN A 78 8.98 6.51 -3.08
C GLN A 78 8.97 5.45 -4.16
N THR A 79 10.16 4.95 -4.48
CA THR A 79 10.33 3.75 -5.28
C THR A 79 10.73 2.63 -4.35
N LEU A 80 10.02 1.53 -4.39
CA LEU A 80 10.23 0.42 -3.47
C LEU A 80 10.56 -0.85 -4.22
N ASP A 81 11.58 -1.57 -3.75
CA ASP A 81 11.87 -2.92 -4.19
C ASP A 81 10.84 -3.84 -3.53
N LEU A 82 9.99 -4.46 -4.34
CA LEU A 82 8.87 -5.25 -3.82
C LEU A 82 9.32 -6.49 -3.07
N SER A 83 10.56 -6.93 -3.24
CA SER A 83 11.06 -8.06 -2.46
C SER A 83 11.16 -7.74 -0.97
N LYS A 84 11.11 -6.46 -0.61
CA LYS A 84 11.15 -6.03 0.78
C LYS A 84 9.79 -6.03 1.45
N CYS A 85 8.73 -6.33 0.71
CA CYS A 85 7.39 -6.37 1.27
C CYS A 85 7.12 -7.71 1.91
N LYS A 86 6.40 -7.68 3.02
CA LYS A 86 5.97 -8.91 3.69
C LYS A 86 4.84 -9.58 2.89
N TYR A 87 3.92 -8.78 2.40
CA TYR A 87 2.79 -9.26 1.61
C TYR A 87 2.56 -8.34 0.43
N LEU A 88 2.08 -8.91 -0.64
CA LEU A 88 1.68 -8.15 -1.83
C LEU A 88 0.24 -8.53 -2.16
N LEU A 89 -0.64 -7.55 -2.18
CA LEU A 89 -2.03 -7.71 -2.54
C LEU A 89 -2.25 -7.08 -3.91
N ILE A 90 -2.73 -7.85 -4.85
CA ILE A 90 -3.02 -7.35 -6.20
C ILE A 90 -4.53 -7.24 -6.35
N ARG A 91 -4.99 -6.02 -6.62
CA ARG A 91 -6.39 -5.71 -6.87
C ARG A 91 -6.57 -5.42 -8.35
N GLN A 92 -7.65 -5.90 -8.89
CA GLN A 92 -7.96 -5.68 -10.30
C GLN A 92 -9.27 -4.96 -10.48
#